data_f6554de05f6b026b3ba49b6d9ea8d837
#
_entry.id   f6554de05f6b026b3ba49b6d9ea8d837
#
_cell.length_a   1.000
_cell.length_b   1.000
_cell.length_c   1.000
_cell.angle_alpha   90.00
_cell.angle_beta   90.00
_cell.angle_gamma   90.00
#
_symmetry.space_group_name_H-M   'P 1'
#
loop_
_entity.id
_entity.type
_entity.pdbx_description
1 polymer ?
#
loop_
_entity_poly.entity_id
_entity_poly.type
_entity_poly.pdbx_seq_one_letter_code
_entity_poly.pdbx_strand_id
1 'polypeptide(L)'
;GWALYTIWRDLRTQAGLLVSRKIPALTLSTTNLLDDQVRAFNTAEIVIGRSPVSSYPIQNETVSSNHARLSYHHEQWWVEDLHSTNGTFLNEARIQTATVVMAGDELRCGQVNLNIQIESIR
;
A
#
# COMPACT_ATOMS: atom_id res chain seq x y z
N GLY A 1 -3.16 28.01 -13.29
CA GLY A 1 -4.56 27.72 -13.07
C GLY A 1 -4.91 26.28 -13.44
N TRP A 2 -6.16 25.95 -13.28
CA TRP A 2 -6.61 24.58 -13.51
C TRP A 2 -6.39 24.15 -14.96
N ALA A 3 -6.66 25.05 -15.91
CA ALA A 3 -6.49 24.71 -17.32
C ALA A 3 -5.03 24.42 -17.66
N LEU A 4 -4.13 25.17 -17.07
CA LEU A 4 -2.69 24.93 -17.26
C LEU A 4 -2.29 23.59 -16.69
N TYR A 5 -2.84 23.25 -15.54
CA TYR A 5 -2.57 21.96 -14.92
C TYR A 5 -3.02 20.82 -15.83
N THR A 6 -4.19 20.93 -16.42
CA THR A 6 -4.72 19.89 -17.30
C THR A 6 -3.82 19.70 -18.52
N ILE A 7 -3.41 20.79 -19.15
CA ILE A 7 -2.54 20.73 -20.32
C ILE A 7 -1.21 20.11 -19.96
N TRP A 8 -0.65 20.54 -18.84
CA TRP A 8 0.62 20.02 -18.37
C TRP A 8 0.54 18.53 -18.09
N ARG A 9 -0.56 18.09 -17.52
CA ARG A 9 -0.76 16.68 -17.22
C ARG A 9 -0.81 15.86 -18.51
N ASP A 10 -1.47 16.36 -19.54
CA ASP A 10 -1.54 15.66 -20.82
C ASP A 10 -0.16 15.51 -21.43
N LEU A 11 0.65 16.55 -21.37
CA LEU A 11 2.00 16.49 -21.87
C LEU A 11 2.83 15.47 -21.11
N ARG A 12 2.65 15.42 -19.80
CA ARG A 12 3.35 14.43 -18.99
C ARG A 12 2.93 13.01 -19.37
N THR A 13 1.67 12.81 -19.65
CA THR A 13 1.18 11.50 -20.05
C THR A 13 1.85 11.06 -21.33
N GLN A 14 1.97 11.95 -22.30
CA GLN A 14 2.65 11.63 -23.54
C GLN A 14 4.12 11.33 -23.31
N ALA A 15 4.77 12.12 -22.48
CA ALA A 15 6.15 11.85 -22.12
C ALA A 15 6.28 10.52 -21.38
N GLY A 16 5.28 10.20 -20.58
CA GLY A 16 5.26 8.92 -19.86
C GLY A 16 5.20 7.71 -20.76
N LEU A 17 4.64 7.87 -21.96
CA LEU A 17 4.64 6.77 -22.92
C LEU A 17 6.04 6.51 -23.45
N LEU A 18 6.85 7.53 -23.52
CA LEU A 18 8.22 7.41 -24.01
C LEU A 18 9.19 7.06 -22.89
N VAL A 19 8.96 7.63 -21.71
CA VAL A 19 9.79 7.38 -20.54
C VAL A 19 8.98 6.51 -19.59
N SER A 20 9.26 5.24 -19.58
CA SER A 20 8.54 4.29 -18.76
C SER A 20 8.55 4.72 -17.29
N ARG A 21 7.39 4.97 -16.74
CA ARG A 21 7.23 5.25 -15.32
C ARG A 21 6.81 3.98 -14.63
N LYS A 22 7.78 3.38 -14.00
CA LYS A 22 7.54 2.11 -13.35
C LYS A 22 7.21 2.34 -11.88
N ILE A 23 6.16 1.65 -11.42
CA ILE A 23 5.84 1.63 -10.00
C ILE A 23 6.72 0.56 -9.36
N PRO A 24 7.49 0.92 -8.32
CA PRO A 24 8.30 -0.10 -7.65
C PRO A 24 7.37 -1.13 -7.01
N ALA A 25 7.56 -2.38 -7.35
CA ALA A 25 6.73 -3.45 -6.83
C ALA A 25 6.84 -3.50 -5.31
N LEU A 26 5.69 -3.63 -4.65
CA LEU A 26 5.62 -3.75 -3.21
C LEU A 26 5.16 -5.16 -2.88
N THR A 27 5.89 -5.82 -2.01
CA THR A 27 5.57 -7.19 -1.60
C THR A 27 5.11 -7.17 -0.15
N LEU A 28 3.97 -7.80 0.08
CA LEU A 28 3.43 -7.99 1.43
C LEU A 28 3.53 -9.46 1.79
N SER A 29 3.98 -9.73 3.00
CA SER A 29 4.02 -11.09 3.49
C SER A 29 3.60 -11.11 4.95
N THR A 30 2.65 -11.98 5.29
CA THR A 30 2.25 -12.16 6.68
C THR A 30 3.32 -12.97 7.39
N THR A 31 3.51 -12.71 8.67
CA THR A 31 4.59 -13.35 9.42
C THR A 31 4.11 -14.12 10.64
N ASN A 32 2.85 -13.96 11.04
CA ASN A 32 2.35 -14.61 12.24
C ASN A 32 1.03 -15.35 12.05
N LEU A 33 0.78 -15.84 10.83
CA LEU A 33 -0.39 -16.65 10.54
C LEU A 33 0.03 -18.10 10.31
N LEU A 34 -0.93 -19.01 10.43
CA LEU A 34 -0.66 -20.42 10.14
C LEU A 34 -0.31 -20.62 8.68
N ASP A 35 -1.01 -19.92 7.80
CA ASP A 35 -0.75 -19.92 6.37
C ASP A 35 -0.30 -18.55 5.97
N ASP A 36 1.00 -18.30 6.10
CA ASP A 36 1.53 -17.01 5.69
C ASP A 36 1.46 -16.89 4.18
N GLN A 37 1.02 -15.72 3.72
CA GLN A 37 0.92 -15.49 2.28
C GLN A 37 1.83 -14.35 1.88
N VAL A 38 2.45 -14.55 0.72
CA VAL A 38 3.36 -13.58 0.13
C VAL A 38 2.77 -13.16 -1.21
N ARG A 39 2.63 -11.88 -1.42
CA ARG A 39 2.10 -11.37 -2.68
C ARG A 39 2.78 -10.07 -3.07
N ALA A 40 3.21 -9.99 -4.32
CA ALA A 40 3.82 -8.79 -4.87
C ALA A 40 2.81 -8.03 -5.71
N PHE A 41 2.86 -6.71 -5.64
CA PHE A 41 1.95 -5.83 -6.37
C PHE A 41 2.76 -4.80 -7.14
N ASN A 42 2.32 -4.52 -8.36
CA ASN A 42 2.89 -3.43 -9.15
C ASN A 42 1.84 -2.41 -9.54
N THR A 43 0.72 -2.39 -8.81
CA THR A 43 -0.35 -1.42 -8.99
C THR A 43 -0.15 -0.27 -8.00
N ALA A 44 -0.74 0.87 -8.30
CA ALA A 44 -0.56 2.07 -7.47
C ALA A 44 -1.41 2.06 -6.21
N GLU A 45 -2.30 1.09 -6.04
CA GLU A 45 -3.17 1.03 -4.88
C GLU A 45 -3.38 -0.41 -4.45
N ILE A 46 -3.25 -0.66 -3.16
CA ILE A 46 -3.43 -1.99 -2.57
C ILE A 46 -4.30 -1.82 -1.34
N VAL A 47 -5.43 -2.53 -1.29
CA VAL A 47 -6.29 -2.51 -0.12
C VAL A 47 -6.10 -3.81 0.64
N ILE A 48 -5.83 -3.69 1.93
CA ILE A 48 -5.69 -4.81 2.84
C ILE A 48 -6.95 -4.91 3.67
N GLY A 49 -7.54 -6.07 3.74
CA GLY A 49 -8.75 -6.24 4.54
C GLY A 49 -9.24 -7.66 4.57
N ARG A 50 -10.26 -7.89 5.40
CA ARG A 50 -10.83 -9.21 5.52
C ARG A 50 -11.75 -9.56 4.35
N SER A 51 -12.23 -8.56 3.63
CA SER A 51 -13.10 -8.79 2.48
C SER A 51 -12.37 -9.63 1.42
N PRO A 52 -13.03 -10.66 0.87
CA PRO A 52 -12.40 -11.48 -0.15
C PRO A 52 -12.13 -10.74 -1.45
N VAL A 53 -12.71 -9.56 -1.64
CA VAL A 53 -12.45 -8.75 -2.84
C VAL A 53 -11.34 -7.72 -2.61
N SER A 54 -10.74 -7.71 -1.42
CA SER A 54 -9.59 -6.85 -1.16
C SER A 54 -8.41 -7.27 -2.02
N SER A 55 -7.49 -6.32 -2.29
CA SER A 55 -6.26 -6.65 -3.02
C SER A 55 -5.44 -7.70 -2.27
N TYR A 56 -5.40 -7.58 -0.96
CA TYR A 56 -4.69 -8.52 -0.09
C TYR A 56 -5.65 -8.96 1.02
N PRO A 57 -6.42 -10.02 0.78
CA PRO A 57 -7.40 -10.48 1.78
C PRO A 57 -6.72 -11.19 2.94
N ILE A 58 -7.14 -10.88 4.15
CA ILE A 58 -6.64 -11.54 5.35
C ILE A 58 -7.83 -12.07 6.14
N GLN A 59 -7.93 -13.38 6.24
CA GLN A 59 -9.00 -14.03 6.97
C GLN A 59 -8.68 -14.08 8.46
N ASN A 60 -8.93 -12.96 9.13
CA ASN A 60 -8.67 -12.83 10.55
C ASN A 60 -9.71 -11.89 11.15
N GLU A 61 -10.28 -12.28 12.27
CA GLU A 61 -11.39 -11.53 12.86
C GLU A 61 -10.97 -10.17 13.39
N THR A 62 -9.68 -9.93 13.62
CA THR A 62 -9.22 -8.63 14.09
C THR A 62 -8.98 -7.66 12.95
N VAL A 63 -9.08 -8.13 11.71
CA VAL A 63 -8.88 -7.30 10.53
C VAL A 63 -10.24 -6.86 10.00
N SER A 64 -10.40 -5.54 9.79
CA SER A 64 -11.65 -5.00 9.25
C SER A 64 -11.80 -5.35 7.78
N SER A 65 -13.04 -5.28 7.26
CA SER A 65 -13.30 -5.60 5.87
C SER A 65 -12.43 -4.81 4.92
N ASN A 66 -12.30 -3.50 5.15
CA ASN A 66 -11.35 -2.64 4.47
C ASN A 66 -10.51 -2.00 5.57
N HIS A 67 -9.33 -2.54 5.80
CA HIS A 67 -8.56 -2.18 6.98
C HIS A 67 -7.55 -1.06 6.73
N ALA A 68 -6.76 -1.22 5.69
CA ALA A 68 -5.70 -0.26 5.38
C ALA A 68 -5.49 -0.19 3.87
N ARG A 69 -4.93 0.90 3.41
CA ARG A 69 -4.66 1.08 2.00
C ARG A 69 -3.23 1.56 1.80
N LEU A 70 -2.54 0.90 0.88
CA LEU A 70 -1.22 1.33 0.45
C LEU A 70 -1.39 2.01 -0.90
N SER A 71 -0.76 3.17 -1.06
CA SER A 71 -0.86 3.95 -2.29
C SER A 71 0.50 4.45 -2.70
N TYR A 72 0.77 4.43 -4.00
CA TYR A 72 2.02 4.94 -4.53
C TYR A 72 1.77 6.28 -5.19
N HIS A 73 2.34 7.35 -4.65
CA HIS A 73 2.26 8.66 -5.24
C HIS A 73 3.41 9.52 -4.72
N HIS A 74 3.76 10.54 -5.48
CA HIS A 74 4.89 11.41 -5.17
C HIS A 74 6.17 10.59 -5.00
N GLU A 75 6.30 9.53 -5.81
CA GLU A 75 7.47 8.65 -5.83
C GLU A 75 7.74 7.93 -4.53
N GLN A 76 6.68 7.74 -3.72
CA GLN A 76 6.77 7.03 -2.45
C GLN A 76 5.55 6.18 -2.23
N TRP A 77 5.70 5.13 -1.42
CA TRP A 77 4.58 4.33 -0.96
C TRP A 77 4.08 4.90 0.36
N TRP A 78 2.76 4.95 0.50
CA TRP A 78 2.10 5.47 1.70
C TRP A 78 1.12 4.42 2.21
N VAL A 79 0.91 4.40 3.53
CA VAL A 79 -0.12 3.56 4.13
C VAL A 79 -1.07 4.46 4.93
N GLU A 80 -2.36 4.14 4.86
CA GLU A 80 -3.36 4.84 5.66
C GLU A 80 -4.34 3.84 6.22
N ASP A 81 -4.88 4.16 7.41
CA ASP A 81 -5.89 3.35 8.06
C ASP A 81 -7.25 3.74 7.51
N LEU A 82 -8.09 2.76 7.19
CA LEU A 82 -9.42 2.99 6.63
C LEU A 82 -10.49 2.86 7.71
N HIS A 83 -10.31 3.61 8.81
CA HIS A 83 -11.23 3.58 9.94
C HIS A 83 -11.41 2.17 10.50
N SER A 84 -10.31 1.46 10.64
CA SER A 84 -10.35 0.10 11.14
C SER A 84 -10.75 0.06 12.60
N THR A 85 -11.34 -1.06 13.01
CA THR A 85 -11.76 -1.25 14.39
C THR A 85 -10.58 -1.37 15.35
N ASN A 86 -9.56 -2.09 14.94
CA ASN A 86 -8.44 -2.39 15.84
C ASN A 86 -7.17 -1.61 15.54
N GLY A 87 -7.17 -0.79 14.50
CA GLY A 87 -6.05 0.08 14.19
C GLY A 87 -5.02 -0.53 13.25
N THR A 88 -4.22 0.35 12.68
CA THR A 88 -3.11 0.00 11.80
C THR A 88 -1.85 0.60 12.42
N PHE A 89 -0.79 -0.22 12.47
CA PHE A 89 0.44 0.17 13.13
C PHE A 89 1.62 -0.02 12.19
N LEU A 90 2.49 0.97 12.13
CA LEU A 90 3.71 0.89 11.33
C LEU A 90 4.88 0.89 12.29
N ASN A 91 5.66 -0.20 12.27
CA ASN A 91 6.78 -0.39 13.21
C ASN A 91 6.34 -0.14 14.66
N GLU A 92 5.18 -0.71 15.01
CA GLU A 92 4.57 -0.67 16.34
C GLU A 92 4.01 0.68 16.75
N ALA A 93 3.99 1.66 15.86
CA ALA A 93 3.39 2.95 16.14
C ALA A 93 2.07 3.06 15.39
N ARG A 94 0.99 3.36 16.12
CA ARG A 94 -0.32 3.50 15.50
C ARG A 94 -0.33 4.71 14.57
N ILE A 95 -0.79 4.52 13.35
CA ILE A 95 -0.83 5.63 12.40
C ILE A 95 -2.17 6.33 12.49
N GLN A 96 -2.12 7.66 12.41
CA GLN A 96 -3.32 8.50 12.44
C GLN A 96 -3.60 9.12 11.08
N THR A 97 -2.56 9.27 10.27
CA THR A 97 -2.65 9.86 8.94
C THR A 97 -1.83 9.01 7.98
N ALA A 98 -1.96 9.31 6.69
CA ALA A 98 -1.15 8.63 5.68
C ALA A 98 0.33 8.79 6.03
N THR A 99 1.06 7.70 6.02
CA THR A 99 2.44 7.64 6.46
C THR A 99 3.29 6.93 5.41
N VAL A 100 4.47 7.46 5.13
CA VAL A 100 5.39 6.86 4.16
C VAL A 100 5.92 5.55 4.70
N VAL A 101 5.94 4.52 3.85
CA VAL A 101 6.51 3.22 4.21
C VAL A 101 7.79 2.99 3.42
N MET A 102 8.69 2.22 4.01
CA MET A 102 9.97 1.90 3.43
C MET A 102 10.15 0.39 3.36
N ALA A 103 11.07 -0.05 2.52
CA ALA A 103 11.39 -1.48 2.44
C ALA A 103 11.88 -1.96 3.81
N GLY A 104 11.34 -3.08 4.26
CA GLY A 104 11.69 -3.65 5.55
C GLY A 104 10.81 -3.21 6.69
N ASP A 105 9.87 -2.29 6.45
CA ASP A 105 8.95 -1.86 7.49
C ASP A 105 7.99 -2.99 7.87
N GLU A 106 7.56 -2.96 9.12
CA GLU A 106 6.58 -3.92 9.63
C GLU A 106 5.26 -3.22 9.80
N LEU A 107 4.24 -3.80 9.18
CA LEU A 107 2.88 -3.27 9.24
C LEU A 107 2.02 -4.23 10.03
N ARG A 108 1.19 -3.70 10.93
CA ARG A 108 0.28 -4.55 11.69
C ARG A 108 -1.15 -4.06 11.49
N CYS A 109 -2.01 -4.96 11.05
CA CYS A 109 -3.43 -4.70 10.88
C CYS A 109 -4.17 -5.57 11.90
N GLY A 110 -4.73 -4.92 12.91
CA GLY A 110 -5.29 -5.68 14.03
C GLY A 110 -4.18 -6.49 14.70
N GLN A 111 -4.29 -7.81 14.68
CA GLN A 111 -3.27 -8.69 15.26
C GLN A 111 -2.40 -9.37 14.20
N VAL A 112 -2.58 -9.02 12.94
CA VAL A 112 -1.83 -9.64 11.85
C VAL A 112 -0.63 -8.81 11.49
N ASN A 113 0.55 -9.42 11.55
CA ASN A 113 1.81 -8.76 11.19
C ASN A 113 2.16 -9.02 9.75
N LEU A 114 2.59 -7.97 9.06
CA LEU A 114 3.01 -8.04 7.68
C LEU A 114 4.38 -7.40 7.54
N ASN A 115 5.18 -7.96 6.66
CA ASN A 115 6.46 -7.37 6.29
C ASN A 115 6.30 -6.71 4.93
N ILE A 116 6.85 -5.51 4.79
CA ILE A 116 6.79 -4.74 3.55
C ILE A 116 8.16 -4.76 2.90
N GLN A 117 8.20 -5.19 1.64
CA GLN A 117 9.40 -5.09 0.83
C GLN A 117 9.07 -4.28 -0.40
N ILE A 118 9.96 -3.40 -0.80
CA ILE A 118 9.76 -2.54 -1.96
C ILE A 118 10.94 -2.72 -2.88
N GLU A 119 10.63 -2.95 -4.14
CA GLU A 119 11.64 -3.13 -5.17
C GLU A 119 12.41 -1.82 -5.39
N SER A 120 13.72 -1.95 -5.57
CA SER A 120 14.53 -0.77 -5.90
C SER A 120 14.47 -0.54 -7.39
N ILE A 121 14.09 0.67 -7.80
CA ILE A 121 14.06 1.05 -9.20
C ILE A 121 15.28 1.89 -9.50
N ARG A 122 16.02 1.45 -10.51
CA ARG A 122 17.17 2.19 -10.95
C ARG A 122 17.32 2.11 -12.44
#